data_548eefdc96f3151e8d50246a4e683ed5
#
_entry.id   548eefdc96f3151e8d50246a4e683ed5
#
_cell.length_a   1.000
_cell.length_b   1.000
_cell.length_c   1.000
_cell.angle_alpha   90.00
_cell.angle_beta   90.00
_cell.angle_gamma   90.00
#
_symmetry.space_group_name_H-M   'P 1'
#
loop_
_entity.id
_entity.type
_entity.pdbx_description
1 polymer ?
#
loop_
_entity_poly.entity_id
_entity_poly.type
_entity_poly.pdbx_seq_one_letter_code
_entity_poly.pdbx_strand_id
1 'polypeptide(L)'
;MIDVQSLDRATAVKKAVKKDTFEGFVTDIIATHETRQAGAQAFLVEQAPHWVTPPHFHLEHQFQVVTAGSGAIGRHAAALLTVQYAAPETGYGPITAGPEGISYLTLRAAGDTGAWYLHKPGSRERMQPGRKREQQHGVPATPLAAAALAALGTATVDVLIAPRADGLAAHLLRVPPGSDLALPALHPHAGRYYVVTQGAVRIDGADAGAMSVAFASADENPTLVAGPSGAEVLVLQFPQAALAGPAGNAPSGPGGTQ
;
A
#
# COMPACT_ATOMS: atom_id res chain seq x y z
N MET A 1 -1.16 -17.89 9.18
CA MET A 1 -1.50 -16.95 10.31
C MET A 1 -1.15 -15.56 9.84
N ILE A 2 -2.14 -14.69 9.79
CA ILE A 2 -2.00 -13.33 9.27
C ILE A 2 -1.17 -12.49 10.22
N ASP A 3 -0.15 -11.81 9.70
CA ASP A 3 0.69 -10.90 10.47
C ASP A 3 0.00 -9.54 10.59
N VAL A 4 -0.52 -9.23 11.78
CA VAL A 4 -1.14 -7.95 12.09
C VAL A 4 -0.11 -7.07 12.79
N GLN A 5 0.27 -5.98 12.16
CA GLN A 5 1.23 -5.02 12.68
C GLN A 5 0.58 -3.65 12.93
N SER A 6 0.87 -3.05 14.06
CA SER A 6 0.43 -1.67 14.37
C SER A 6 1.56 -0.67 14.16
N LEU A 7 1.21 0.55 13.76
CA LEU A 7 2.20 1.62 13.61
C LEU A 7 2.91 1.94 14.94
N ASP A 8 2.21 1.81 16.08
CA ASP A 8 2.81 2.07 17.40
C ASP A 8 3.98 1.14 17.72
N ARG A 9 3.89 -0.13 17.30
CA ARG A 9 5.03 -1.07 17.38
C ARG A 9 6.11 -0.71 16.38
N ALA A 10 5.72 -0.28 15.18
CA ALA A 10 6.63 0.02 14.09
C ALA A 10 7.38 1.36 14.30
N THR A 11 6.88 2.29 15.11
CA THR A 11 7.57 3.55 15.41
C THR A 11 8.97 3.36 16.02
N ALA A 12 9.20 2.23 16.70
CA ALA A 12 10.50 1.88 17.22
C ALA A 12 11.59 1.70 16.13
N VAL A 13 11.20 1.47 14.89
CA VAL A 13 12.10 1.28 13.72
C VAL A 13 12.04 2.44 12.73
N LYS A 14 11.52 3.59 13.15
CA LYS A 14 11.49 4.83 12.35
C LYS A 14 12.91 5.32 12.06
N LYS A 15 13.22 5.49 10.78
CA LYS A 15 14.54 5.89 10.28
C LYS A 15 14.45 7.21 9.55
N ALA A 16 15.30 8.19 9.93
CA ALA A 16 15.47 9.40 9.14
C ALA A 16 16.24 9.08 7.86
N VAL A 17 15.78 9.62 6.74
CA VAL A 17 16.41 9.44 5.43
C VAL A 17 16.60 10.82 4.80
N LYS A 18 17.84 11.12 4.41
CA LYS A 18 18.18 12.32 3.66
C LYS A 18 19.09 11.96 2.50
N LYS A 19 18.58 12.09 1.30
CA LYS A 19 19.27 11.84 0.03
C LYS A 19 18.87 12.90 -0.98
N ASP A 20 19.56 12.98 -2.10
CA ASP A 20 19.22 13.86 -3.23
C ASP A 20 17.80 13.66 -3.78
N THR A 21 17.24 12.48 -3.59
CA THR A 21 15.94 12.07 -4.12
C THR A 21 14.84 11.94 -3.08
N PHE A 22 15.17 12.04 -1.78
CA PHE A 22 14.19 11.91 -0.70
C PHE A 22 14.69 12.55 0.60
N GLU A 23 13.83 13.34 1.26
CA GLU A 23 14.02 13.82 2.62
C GLU A 23 12.77 13.55 3.46
N GLY A 24 12.96 12.93 4.64
CA GLY A 24 11.87 12.56 5.54
C GLY A 24 12.19 11.36 6.40
N PHE A 25 11.17 10.60 6.74
CA PHE A 25 11.29 9.39 7.55
C PHE A 25 10.67 8.18 6.84
N VAL A 26 11.18 7.01 7.17
CA VAL A 26 10.60 5.71 6.76
C VAL A 26 10.46 4.84 8.00
N THR A 27 9.28 4.24 8.18
CA THR A 27 8.97 3.32 9.26
C THR A 27 8.54 1.98 8.67
N ASP A 28 9.34 0.93 8.87
CA ASP A 28 9.00 -0.42 8.42
C ASP A 28 7.90 -1.00 9.31
N ILE A 29 6.85 -1.58 8.72
CA ILE A 29 5.68 -2.16 9.41
C ILE A 29 5.63 -3.67 9.21
N ILE A 30 5.59 -4.14 7.96
CA ILE A 30 5.69 -5.56 7.59
C ILE A 30 6.95 -5.72 6.75
N ALA A 31 7.77 -6.71 7.08
CA ALA A 31 9.12 -6.93 6.58
C ALA A 31 10.07 -5.75 6.85
N THR A 32 11.17 -6.04 7.49
CA THR A 32 12.23 -5.05 7.75
C THR A 32 12.98 -4.69 6.47
N HIS A 33 13.76 -3.63 6.52
CA HIS A 33 14.63 -3.20 5.43
C HIS A 33 15.58 -4.31 4.93
N GLU A 34 15.99 -5.19 5.81
CA GLU A 34 16.88 -6.33 5.54
C GLU A 34 16.16 -7.50 4.86
N THR A 35 14.84 -7.65 5.08
CA THR A 35 14.02 -8.74 4.53
C THR A 35 13.14 -8.28 3.36
N ARG A 36 13.31 -7.08 2.84
CA ARG A 36 12.46 -6.48 1.79
C ARG A 36 12.33 -7.30 0.50
N GLN A 37 13.19 -8.27 0.28
CA GLN A 37 13.12 -9.14 -0.89
C GLN A 37 12.29 -10.41 -0.68
N ALA A 38 11.81 -10.65 0.53
CA ALA A 38 11.09 -11.88 0.89
C ALA A 38 9.65 -11.55 1.32
N GLY A 39 8.69 -11.72 0.42
CA GLY A 39 7.26 -11.63 0.75
C GLY A 39 6.68 -10.21 0.76
N ALA A 40 5.54 -10.07 1.41
CA ALA A 40 4.81 -8.81 1.48
C ALA A 40 5.59 -7.72 2.22
N GLN A 41 5.43 -6.48 1.78
CA GLN A 41 6.07 -5.30 2.38
C GLN A 41 5.03 -4.23 2.70
N ALA A 42 5.11 -3.67 3.91
CA ALA A 42 4.38 -2.47 4.30
C ALA A 42 5.30 -1.53 5.08
N PHE A 43 5.36 -0.28 4.66
CA PHE A 43 6.09 0.76 5.37
C PHE A 43 5.42 2.12 5.19
N LEU A 44 5.56 2.96 6.21
CA LEU A 44 5.13 4.36 6.19
C LEU A 44 6.28 5.22 5.68
N VAL A 45 5.97 6.09 4.73
CA VAL A 45 6.84 7.17 4.25
C VAL A 45 6.28 8.48 4.75
N GLU A 46 7.11 9.28 5.41
CA GLU A 46 6.76 10.63 5.86
C GLU A 46 7.69 11.61 5.14
N GLN A 47 7.21 12.20 4.07
CA GLN A 47 7.97 13.13 3.24
C GLN A 47 7.96 14.53 3.85
N ALA A 48 9.12 15.17 3.93
CA ALA A 48 9.27 16.50 4.52
C ALA A 48 8.40 17.56 3.82
N PRO A 49 8.00 18.62 4.53
CA PRO A 49 7.25 19.74 3.94
C PRO A 49 7.95 20.29 2.69
N HIS A 50 7.14 20.56 1.66
CA HIS A 50 7.57 21.09 0.36
C HIS A 50 8.58 20.24 -0.41
N TRP A 51 8.93 19.06 0.07
CA TRP A 51 9.84 18.17 -0.64
C TRP A 51 9.22 17.63 -1.93
N VAL A 52 10.05 17.45 -2.94
CA VAL A 52 9.65 16.89 -4.23
C VAL A 52 10.46 15.62 -4.49
N THR A 53 9.84 14.47 -4.32
CA THR A 53 10.43 13.19 -4.72
C THR A 53 10.32 13.05 -6.23
N PRO A 54 11.45 12.91 -6.96
CA PRO A 54 11.44 12.87 -8.41
C PRO A 54 10.63 11.70 -8.99
N PRO A 55 10.20 11.79 -10.26
CA PRO A 55 9.54 10.69 -10.93
C PRO A 55 10.39 9.41 -10.93
N HIS A 56 9.76 8.30 -10.55
CA HIS A 56 10.42 7.00 -10.39
C HIS A 56 9.43 5.86 -10.68
N PHE A 57 9.95 4.64 -10.69
CA PHE A 57 9.15 3.41 -10.76
C PHE A 57 9.71 2.36 -9.81
N HIS A 58 8.93 1.32 -9.61
CA HIS A 58 9.31 0.12 -8.87
C HIS A 58 9.17 -1.12 -9.75
N LEU A 59 9.81 -2.21 -9.35
CA LEU A 59 9.76 -3.48 -10.09
C LEU A 59 8.57 -4.34 -9.68
N GLU A 60 7.88 -3.97 -8.60
CA GLU A 60 6.75 -4.69 -8.04
C GLU A 60 5.44 -3.88 -8.10
N HIS A 61 4.33 -4.61 -8.06
CA HIS A 61 3.00 -4.02 -7.87
C HIS A 61 2.92 -3.33 -6.51
N GLN A 62 2.38 -2.12 -6.46
CA GLN A 62 2.23 -1.42 -5.19
C GLN A 62 0.94 -0.62 -5.09
N PHE A 63 0.45 -0.52 -3.87
CA PHE A 63 -0.48 0.52 -3.46
C PHE A 63 0.25 1.58 -2.64
N GLN A 64 -0.18 2.83 -2.77
CA GLN A 64 0.12 3.92 -1.85
C GLN A 64 -1.18 4.46 -1.29
N VAL A 65 -1.20 4.71 0.02
CA VAL A 65 -2.35 5.24 0.75
C VAL A 65 -1.89 6.44 1.57
N VAL A 66 -2.41 7.61 1.27
CA VAL A 66 -2.10 8.82 2.05
C VAL A 66 -2.78 8.73 3.42
N THR A 67 -2.00 8.89 4.47
CA THR A 67 -2.43 8.76 5.87
C THR A 67 -2.40 10.06 6.65
N ALA A 68 -1.62 11.06 6.19
CA ALA A 68 -1.59 12.39 6.78
C ALA A 68 -1.01 13.42 5.81
N GLY A 69 -1.24 14.69 6.10
CA GLY A 69 -0.78 15.79 5.25
C GLY A 69 -1.49 15.85 3.91
N SER A 70 -0.87 16.51 2.94
CA SER A 70 -1.42 16.67 1.60
C SER A 70 -0.31 16.95 0.59
N GLY A 71 -0.66 16.87 -0.70
CA GLY A 71 0.28 17.15 -1.78
C GLY A 71 -0.26 16.76 -3.13
N ALA A 72 0.62 16.22 -3.99
CA ALA A 72 0.24 15.70 -5.29
C ALA A 72 1.12 14.50 -5.68
N ILE A 73 0.54 13.57 -6.44
CA ILE A 73 1.26 12.48 -7.11
C ILE A 73 1.09 12.69 -8.62
N GLY A 74 2.15 13.16 -9.27
CA GLY A 74 2.07 13.68 -10.63
C GLY A 74 1.12 14.89 -10.68
N ARG A 75 0.05 14.78 -11.49
CA ARG A 75 -0.99 15.81 -11.62
C ARG A 75 -2.19 15.63 -10.69
N HIS A 76 -2.22 14.56 -9.91
CA HIS A 76 -3.36 14.21 -9.08
C HIS A 76 -3.16 14.72 -7.66
N ALA A 77 -4.11 15.49 -7.14
CA ALA A 77 -4.10 15.91 -5.75
C ALA A 77 -4.12 14.69 -4.83
N ALA A 78 -3.36 14.77 -3.74
CA ALA A 78 -3.24 13.72 -2.75
C ALA A 78 -3.53 14.28 -1.35
N ALA A 79 -4.48 13.68 -0.67
CA ALA A 79 -4.91 14.01 0.68
C ALA A 79 -5.28 12.71 1.41
N LEU A 80 -5.66 12.83 2.68
CA LEU A 80 -6.06 11.70 3.52
C LEU A 80 -7.00 10.73 2.78
N LEU A 81 -6.72 9.45 2.84
CA LEU A 81 -7.39 8.33 2.14
C LEU A 81 -7.26 8.35 0.60
N THR A 82 -6.40 9.19 0.02
CA THR A 82 -6.04 8.99 -1.39
C THR A 82 -5.35 7.64 -1.56
N VAL A 83 -5.90 6.81 -2.46
CA VAL A 83 -5.35 5.51 -2.84
C VAL A 83 -4.82 5.59 -4.25
N GLN A 84 -3.59 5.15 -4.44
CA GLN A 84 -2.98 4.98 -5.76
C GLN A 84 -2.46 3.54 -5.90
N TYR A 85 -2.62 2.97 -7.09
CA TYR A 85 -1.99 1.73 -7.50
C TYR A 85 -1.05 1.99 -8.68
N ALA A 86 0.10 1.32 -8.69
CA ALA A 86 1.02 1.29 -9.81
C ALA A 86 1.46 -0.15 -10.10
N ALA A 87 1.34 -0.56 -11.37
CA ALA A 87 1.90 -1.82 -11.86
C ALA A 87 3.44 -1.71 -11.97
N PRO A 88 4.17 -2.84 -12.00
CA PRO A 88 5.61 -2.84 -12.15
C PRO A 88 6.09 -1.98 -13.32
N GLU A 89 7.23 -1.31 -13.14
CA GLU A 89 7.88 -0.45 -14.13
C GLU A 89 7.01 0.74 -14.61
N THR A 90 5.92 1.03 -13.92
CA THR A 90 5.10 2.20 -14.20
C THR A 90 5.73 3.43 -13.56
N GLY A 91 6.23 4.34 -14.40
CA GLY A 91 6.75 5.63 -13.92
C GLY A 91 5.62 6.52 -13.42
N TYR A 92 5.76 7.03 -12.21
CA TYR A 92 4.83 7.96 -11.60
C TYR A 92 5.55 9.05 -10.80
N GLY A 93 4.83 10.07 -10.38
CA GLY A 93 5.36 11.24 -9.71
C GLY A 93 5.52 12.45 -10.67
N PRO A 94 6.19 13.55 -10.22
CA PRO A 94 6.82 13.68 -8.91
C PRO A 94 5.80 13.51 -7.76
N ILE A 95 6.28 13.12 -6.56
CA ILE A 95 5.46 13.24 -5.35
C ILE A 95 5.84 14.54 -4.68
N THR A 96 4.93 15.51 -4.69
CA THR A 96 5.14 16.83 -4.12
C THR A 96 4.40 16.92 -2.79
N ALA A 97 5.12 17.15 -1.71
CA ALA A 97 4.55 17.36 -0.39
C ALA A 97 4.02 18.78 -0.24
N GLY A 98 2.89 18.93 0.43
CA GLY A 98 2.35 20.22 0.84
C GLY A 98 3.10 20.86 2.01
N PRO A 99 2.58 21.98 2.57
CA PRO A 99 3.25 22.73 3.63
C PRO A 99 3.41 21.95 4.94
N GLU A 100 2.54 20.98 5.22
CA GLU A 100 2.62 20.10 6.39
C GLU A 100 3.33 18.77 6.09
N GLY A 101 3.92 18.61 4.92
CA GLY A 101 4.41 17.34 4.45
C GLY A 101 3.31 16.44 3.90
N ILE A 102 3.69 15.21 3.55
CA ILE A 102 2.76 14.15 3.17
C ILE A 102 3.24 12.82 3.72
N SER A 103 2.34 12.07 4.37
CA SER A 103 2.63 10.72 4.85
C SER A 103 1.78 9.71 4.08
N TYR A 104 2.40 8.62 3.66
CA TYR A 104 1.69 7.57 2.93
C TYR A 104 2.27 6.19 3.22
N LEU A 105 1.39 5.21 3.35
CA LEU A 105 1.76 3.80 3.35
C LEU A 105 2.18 3.40 1.93
N THR A 106 3.23 2.59 1.84
CA THR A 106 3.59 1.84 0.63
C THR A 106 3.43 0.37 0.93
N LEU A 107 2.61 -0.31 0.14
CA LEU A 107 2.14 -1.67 0.36
C LEU A 107 2.41 -2.49 -0.90
N ARG A 108 3.05 -3.67 -0.74
CA ARG A 108 3.40 -4.58 -1.83
C ARG A 108 3.13 -6.03 -1.44
N ALA A 109 2.68 -6.84 -2.38
CA ALA A 109 2.50 -8.28 -2.16
C ALA A 109 3.81 -9.07 -2.24
N ALA A 110 4.85 -8.48 -2.86
CA ALA A 110 6.18 -9.07 -3.01
C ALA A 110 7.27 -8.04 -2.72
N GLY A 111 8.48 -8.52 -2.41
CA GLY A 111 9.62 -7.68 -2.09
C GLY A 111 10.18 -6.90 -3.27
N ASP A 112 10.49 -5.62 -3.06
CA ASP A 112 11.03 -4.71 -4.06
C ASP A 112 12.40 -4.16 -3.65
N THR A 113 13.27 -3.99 -4.63
CA THR A 113 14.66 -3.54 -4.42
C THR A 113 14.79 -2.03 -4.19
N GLY A 114 13.73 -1.26 -4.39
CA GLY A 114 13.68 0.18 -4.19
C GLY A 114 13.30 0.98 -5.44
N ALA A 115 13.34 2.31 -5.30
CA ALA A 115 12.94 3.23 -6.35
C ALA A 115 13.99 3.38 -7.46
N TRP A 116 13.54 3.33 -8.71
CA TRP A 116 14.33 3.60 -9.90
C TRP A 116 13.95 4.98 -10.45
N TYR A 117 14.79 5.98 -10.22
CA TYR A 117 14.49 7.36 -10.60
C TYR A 117 14.70 7.59 -12.10
N LEU A 118 13.68 8.07 -12.81
CA LEU A 118 13.67 8.19 -14.27
C LEU A 118 14.74 9.12 -14.86
N HIS A 119 15.26 10.05 -14.04
CA HIS A 119 16.33 10.97 -14.45
C HIS A 119 17.74 10.39 -14.25
N LYS A 120 17.87 9.25 -13.52
CA LYS A 120 19.19 8.64 -13.29
C LYS A 120 19.57 7.72 -14.44
N PRO A 121 20.85 7.72 -14.87
CA PRO A 121 21.35 6.78 -15.87
C PRO A 121 21.06 5.33 -15.49
N GLY A 122 20.76 4.49 -16.48
CA GLY A 122 20.49 3.06 -16.28
C GLY A 122 19.09 2.72 -15.76
N SER A 123 18.30 3.72 -15.32
CA SER A 123 16.97 3.43 -14.78
C SER A 123 15.99 2.98 -15.87
N ARG A 124 16.00 3.63 -17.03
CA ARG A 124 15.07 3.28 -18.13
C ARG A 124 15.40 1.95 -18.78
N GLU A 125 16.65 1.57 -18.79
CA GLU A 125 17.16 0.31 -19.30
C GLU A 125 16.70 -0.91 -18.47
N ARG A 126 16.24 -0.66 -17.23
CA ARG A 126 15.63 -1.70 -16.37
C ARG A 126 14.20 -2.00 -16.78
N MET A 127 13.56 -1.12 -17.54
CA MET A 127 12.17 -1.30 -17.97
C MET A 127 12.10 -2.30 -19.12
N GLN A 128 11.34 -3.38 -18.95
CA GLN A 128 11.18 -4.41 -19.98
C GLN A 128 10.35 -3.90 -21.15
N PRO A 129 10.81 -4.07 -22.41
CA PRO A 129 10.01 -3.75 -23.57
C PRO A 129 8.69 -4.54 -23.60
N GLY A 130 7.60 -3.88 -24.01
CA GLY A 130 6.28 -4.53 -24.17
C GLY A 130 5.53 -4.82 -22.87
N ARG A 131 6.12 -4.59 -21.68
CA ARG A 131 5.40 -4.77 -20.41
C ARG A 131 4.29 -3.74 -20.27
N LYS A 132 3.09 -4.20 -19.90
CA LYS A 132 1.97 -3.30 -19.61
C LYS A 132 2.29 -2.48 -18.37
N ARG A 133 2.23 -1.17 -18.52
CA ARG A 133 2.42 -0.19 -17.45
C ARG A 133 1.10 0.52 -17.22
N GLU A 134 0.67 0.57 -15.98
CA GLU A 134 -0.57 1.26 -15.63
C GLU A 134 -0.50 1.85 -14.23
N GLN A 135 -1.19 2.95 -14.06
CA GLN A 135 -1.43 3.63 -12.80
C GLN A 135 -2.94 3.82 -12.65
N GLN A 136 -3.45 3.54 -11.45
CA GLN A 136 -4.85 3.78 -11.11
C GLN A 136 -4.88 4.74 -9.91
N HIS A 137 -5.72 5.76 -10.00
CA HIS A 137 -6.05 6.61 -8.86
C HIS A 137 -7.45 6.25 -8.40
N GLY A 138 -7.57 5.96 -7.10
CA GLY A 138 -8.86 5.67 -6.49
C GLY A 138 -9.76 6.91 -6.46
N VAL A 139 -11.05 6.67 -6.47
CA VAL A 139 -12.04 7.73 -6.20
C VAL A 139 -11.74 8.32 -4.82
N PRO A 140 -11.70 9.66 -4.66
CA PRO A 140 -11.48 10.27 -3.35
C PRO A 140 -12.50 9.81 -2.32
N ALA A 141 -12.03 9.46 -1.13
CA ALA A 141 -12.86 9.10 0.01
C ALA A 141 -12.64 10.07 1.18
N THR A 142 -13.65 10.23 2.00
CA THR A 142 -13.57 11.05 3.20
C THR A 142 -13.87 10.18 4.43
N PRO A 143 -13.03 10.22 5.48
CA PRO A 143 -13.33 9.52 6.72
C PRO A 143 -14.65 9.98 7.33
N LEU A 144 -15.38 9.06 7.95
CA LEU A 144 -16.51 9.45 8.79
C LEU A 144 -16.01 10.18 10.06
N ALA A 145 -16.82 11.07 10.60
CA ALA A 145 -16.60 11.51 11.97
C ALA A 145 -16.72 10.32 12.94
N ALA A 146 -15.89 10.26 13.99
CA ALA A 146 -15.87 9.13 14.92
C ALA A 146 -17.25 8.82 15.54
N ALA A 147 -18.03 9.87 15.86
CA ALA A 147 -19.39 9.70 16.37
C ALA A 147 -20.35 9.09 15.34
N ALA A 148 -20.20 9.44 14.06
CA ALA A 148 -21.01 8.87 12.99
C ALA A 148 -20.65 7.39 12.75
N LEU A 149 -19.37 7.04 12.83
CA LEU A 149 -18.91 5.66 12.73
C LEU A 149 -19.45 4.80 13.88
N ALA A 150 -19.39 5.32 15.12
CA ALA A 150 -19.92 4.63 16.30
C ALA A 150 -21.45 4.47 16.29
N ALA A 151 -22.16 5.34 15.57
CA ALA A 151 -23.62 5.31 15.42
C ALA A 151 -24.07 4.55 14.14
N LEU A 152 -23.14 3.98 13.40
CA LEU A 152 -23.46 3.30 12.14
C LEU A 152 -24.33 2.07 12.39
N GLY A 153 -25.49 1.99 11.75
CA GLY A 153 -26.42 0.85 11.88
C GLY A 153 -26.27 -0.22 10.80
N THR A 154 -25.62 0.12 9.69
CA THR A 154 -25.46 -0.79 8.54
C THR A 154 -24.11 -0.58 7.90
N ALA A 155 -23.42 -1.66 7.56
CA ALA A 155 -22.15 -1.59 6.86
C ALA A 155 -22.28 -0.95 5.47
N THR A 156 -21.30 -0.16 5.09
CA THR A 156 -21.22 0.44 3.74
C THR A 156 -19.88 0.15 3.09
N VAL A 157 -19.87 0.12 1.77
CA VAL A 157 -18.68 -0.13 0.95
C VAL A 157 -18.55 0.97 -0.10
N ASP A 158 -17.48 1.75 -0.03
CA ASP A 158 -17.12 2.67 -1.09
C ASP A 158 -16.09 1.98 -2.02
N VAL A 159 -16.39 1.95 -3.31
CA VAL A 159 -15.49 1.39 -4.33
C VAL A 159 -14.52 2.49 -4.75
N LEU A 160 -13.25 2.38 -4.35
CA LEU A 160 -12.21 3.35 -4.69
C LEU A 160 -11.53 3.01 -6.03
N ILE A 161 -11.20 1.76 -6.26
CA ILE A 161 -10.77 1.22 -7.55
C ILE A 161 -11.69 0.05 -7.86
N ALA A 162 -12.40 0.15 -9.00
CA ALA A 162 -13.38 -0.87 -9.40
C ALA A 162 -12.75 -2.26 -9.50
N PRO A 163 -13.43 -3.32 -9.00
CA PRO A 163 -12.96 -4.69 -9.13
C PRO A 163 -12.75 -5.07 -10.60
N ARG A 164 -11.62 -5.71 -10.88
CA ARG A 164 -11.20 -6.14 -12.21
C ARG A 164 -11.09 -7.67 -12.26
N ALA A 165 -11.23 -8.20 -13.46
CA ALA A 165 -11.10 -9.65 -13.70
C ALA A 165 -9.71 -10.21 -13.35
N ASP A 166 -8.66 -9.36 -13.37
CA ASP A 166 -7.30 -9.74 -12.95
C ASP A 166 -7.11 -9.71 -11.42
N GLY A 167 -8.12 -9.31 -10.65
CA GLY A 167 -8.12 -9.27 -9.21
C GLY A 167 -7.82 -7.89 -8.60
N LEU A 168 -7.38 -6.88 -9.37
CA LEU A 168 -7.16 -5.55 -8.82
C LEU A 168 -8.47 -4.95 -8.27
N ALA A 169 -8.44 -4.46 -7.03
CA ALA A 169 -9.55 -3.74 -6.42
C ALA A 169 -9.09 -2.91 -5.21
N ALA A 170 -9.80 -1.83 -4.91
CA ALA A 170 -9.64 -1.10 -3.66
C ALA A 170 -11.01 -0.65 -3.13
N HIS A 171 -11.27 -0.93 -1.86
CA HIS A 171 -12.53 -0.61 -1.19
C HIS A 171 -12.26 0.07 0.15
N LEU A 172 -13.13 0.98 0.55
CA LEU A 172 -13.23 1.46 1.93
C LEU A 172 -14.51 0.90 2.54
N LEU A 173 -14.37 0.05 3.54
CA LEU A 173 -15.46 -0.55 4.29
C LEU A 173 -15.68 0.25 5.58
N ARG A 174 -16.93 0.58 5.85
CA ARG A 174 -17.36 1.14 7.14
C ARG A 174 -18.29 0.14 7.81
N VAL A 175 -17.93 -0.27 9.00
CA VAL A 175 -18.55 -1.40 9.67
C VAL A 175 -19.10 -0.99 11.02
N PRO A 176 -20.37 -1.30 11.31
CA PRO A 176 -20.99 -1.00 12.61
C PRO A 176 -20.25 -1.64 13.78
N PRO A 177 -20.39 -1.08 15.00
CA PRO A 177 -19.83 -1.67 16.20
C PRO A 177 -20.17 -3.16 16.36
N GLY A 178 -19.15 -3.98 16.65
CA GLY A 178 -19.29 -5.41 16.93
C GLY A 178 -19.72 -6.29 15.75
N SER A 179 -19.82 -5.73 14.55
CA SER A 179 -20.27 -6.46 13.36
C SER A 179 -19.11 -7.11 12.61
N ASP A 180 -19.40 -8.23 11.93
CA ASP A 180 -18.45 -8.85 11.00
C ASP A 180 -18.24 -7.97 9.75
N LEU A 181 -17.01 -7.91 9.27
CA LEU A 181 -16.72 -7.33 7.97
C LEU A 181 -17.03 -8.35 6.87
N ALA A 182 -18.13 -8.13 6.16
CA ALA A 182 -18.40 -8.87 4.93
C ALA A 182 -17.55 -8.26 3.80
N LEU A 183 -16.61 -9.05 3.29
CA LEU A 183 -15.81 -8.64 2.13
C LEU A 183 -16.64 -8.79 0.85
N PRO A 184 -16.56 -7.84 -0.10
CA PRO A 184 -17.12 -8.02 -1.42
C PRO A 184 -16.59 -9.31 -2.07
N ALA A 185 -17.42 -10.01 -2.84
CA ALA A 185 -16.95 -11.12 -3.67
C ALA A 185 -15.87 -10.63 -4.62
N LEU A 186 -14.68 -11.24 -4.55
CA LEU A 186 -13.51 -10.77 -5.26
C LEU A 186 -13.05 -11.84 -6.26
N HIS A 187 -12.52 -11.38 -7.40
CA HIS A 187 -11.85 -12.23 -8.37
C HIS A 187 -10.57 -12.85 -7.77
N PRO A 188 -10.03 -13.92 -8.37
CA PRO A 188 -8.73 -14.47 -7.96
C PRO A 188 -7.66 -13.38 -7.90
N HIS A 189 -6.82 -13.40 -6.86
CA HIS A 189 -5.89 -12.33 -6.53
C HIS A 189 -4.56 -12.86 -5.98
N ALA A 190 -3.56 -11.97 -5.85
CA ALA A 190 -2.25 -12.30 -5.28
C ALA A 190 -2.16 -12.13 -3.76
N GLY A 191 -3.20 -11.62 -3.14
CA GLY A 191 -3.27 -11.26 -1.74
C GLY A 191 -3.87 -9.88 -1.56
N ARG A 192 -4.15 -9.51 -0.31
CA ARG A 192 -4.76 -8.23 0.03
C ARG A 192 -4.24 -7.66 1.33
N TYR A 193 -4.17 -6.34 1.37
CA TYR A 193 -3.94 -5.60 2.60
C TYR A 193 -5.27 -5.15 3.21
N TYR A 194 -5.29 -5.19 4.54
CA TYR A 194 -6.29 -4.55 5.39
C TYR A 194 -5.58 -3.42 6.13
N VAL A 195 -6.04 -2.19 5.94
CA VAL A 195 -5.51 -1.02 6.65
C VAL A 195 -6.65 -0.43 7.47
N VAL A 196 -6.53 -0.50 8.79
CA VAL A 196 -7.51 0.13 9.70
C VAL A 196 -7.26 1.62 9.68
N THR A 197 -8.14 2.39 9.08
CA THR A 197 -8.01 3.86 8.99
C THR A 197 -8.63 4.56 10.18
N GLN A 198 -9.66 3.95 10.79
CA GLN A 198 -10.34 4.48 11.97
C GLN A 198 -11.03 3.36 12.77
N GLY A 199 -11.16 3.57 14.10
CA GLY A 199 -11.73 2.58 15.01
C GLY A 199 -10.78 1.43 15.27
N ALA A 200 -11.31 0.22 15.43
CA ALA A 200 -10.54 -1.00 15.68
C ALA A 200 -11.22 -2.21 15.05
N VAL A 201 -10.41 -3.21 14.70
CA VAL A 201 -10.86 -4.50 14.15
C VAL A 201 -10.13 -5.62 14.87
N ARG A 202 -10.80 -6.74 15.09
CA ARG A 202 -10.15 -8.01 15.40
C ARG A 202 -9.97 -8.82 14.11
N ILE A 203 -8.75 -9.19 13.79
CA ILE A 203 -8.38 -9.95 12.60
C ILE A 203 -7.89 -11.32 13.08
N ASP A 204 -8.63 -12.40 12.81
CA ASP A 204 -8.37 -13.76 13.33
C ASP A 204 -8.08 -13.78 14.85
N GLY A 205 -8.79 -12.95 15.61
CA GLY A 205 -8.63 -12.82 17.06
C GLY A 205 -7.54 -11.85 17.51
N ALA A 206 -6.68 -11.35 16.63
CA ALA A 206 -5.68 -10.31 16.96
C ALA A 206 -6.29 -8.90 16.89
N ASP A 207 -6.06 -8.09 17.93
CA ASP A 207 -6.55 -6.71 17.97
C ASP A 207 -5.73 -5.81 17.04
N ALA A 208 -6.42 -5.04 16.21
CA ALA A 208 -5.88 -4.09 15.25
C ALA A 208 -6.59 -2.72 15.42
N GLY A 209 -5.93 -1.76 16.03
CA GLY A 209 -6.41 -0.37 16.15
C GLY A 209 -6.15 0.45 14.89
N ALA A 210 -6.49 1.74 14.92
CA ALA A 210 -6.21 2.65 13.82
C ALA A 210 -4.72 2.62 13.43
N MET A 211 -4.44 2.71 12.14
CA MET A 211 -3.12 2.57 11.53
C MET A 211 -2.46 1.19 11.68
N SER A 212 -3.23 0.16 12.05
CA SER A 212 -2.79 -1.22 11.89
C SER A 212 -2.89 -1.66 10.43
N VAL A 213 -1.93 -2.50 10.03
CA VAL A 213 -1.81 -3.06 8.68
C VAL A 213 -1.71 -4.58 8.80
N ALA A 214 -2.49 -5.31 8.01
CA ALA A 214 -2.40 -6.75 7.90
C ALA A 214 -2.35 -7.17 6.43
N PHE A 215 -1.59 -8.22 6.12
CA PHE A 215 -1.56 -8.83 4.80
C PHE A 215 -2.08 -10.26 4.87
N ALA A 216 -3.01 -10.58 3.98
CA ALA A 216 -3.49 -11.94 3.75
C ALA A 216 -3.06 -12.37 2.34
N SER A 217 -2.42 -13.53 2.23
CA SER A 217 -2.12 -14.18 0.95
C SER A 217 -3.40 -14.64 0.23
N ALA A 218 -3.26 -15.07 -1.00
CA ALA A 218 -4.42 -15.42 -1.85
C ALA A 218 -5.29 -16.57 -1.30
N ASP A 219 -4.68 -17.45 -0.54
CA ASP A 219 -5.31 -18.64 0.08
C ASP A 219 -5.82 -18.38 1.52
N GLU A 220 -5.55 -17.18 2.08
CA GLU A 220 -6.02 -16.81 3.40
C GLU A 220 -7.32 -15.99 3.35
N ASN A 221 -8.24 -16.32 4.26
CA ASN A 221 -9.55 -15.68 4.37
C ASN A 221 -9.80 -15.32 5.85
N PRO A 222 -9.22 -14.21 6.34
CA PRO A 222 -9.37 -13.84 7.74
C PRO A 222 -10.80 -13.50 8.11
N THR A 223 -11.16 -13.80 9.35
CA THR A 223 -12.34 -13.23 9.98
C THR A 223 -11.99 -11.85 10.51
N LEU A 224 -12.84 -10.87 10.21
CA LEU A 224 -12.67 -9.50 10.68
C LEU A 224 -13.93 -9.06 11.42
N VAL A 225 -13.76 -8.60 12.65
CA VAL A 225 -14.87 -8.12 13.49
C VAL A 225 -14.57 -6.70 13.96
N ALA A 226 -15.47 -5.76 13.69
CA ALA A 226 -15.31 -4.37 14.15
C ALA A 226 -15.36 -4.27 15.68
N GLY A 227 -14.55 -3.38 16.23
CA GLY A 227 -14.53 -3.07 17.65
C GLY A 227 -15.76 -2.30 18.11
N PRO A 228 -15.83 -1.93 19.40
CA PRO A 228 -17.02 -1.33 20.01
C PRO A 228 -17.39 0.07 19.49
N SER A 229 -16.50 0.73 18.76
CA SER A 229 -16.74 2.04 18.14
C SER A 229 -16.93 1.96 16.61
N GLY A 230 -17.10 0.75 16.07
CA GLY A 230 -17.09 0.53 14.62
C GLY A 230 -15.68 0.58 14.05
N ALA A 231 -15.57 0.41 12.73
CA ALA A 231 -14.31 0.49 12.03
C ALA A 231 -14.43 1.03 10.60
N GLU A 232 -13.45 1.79 10.15
CA GLU A 232 -13.16 2.02 8.74
C GLU A 232 -11.92 1.23 8.35
N VAL A 233 -12.04 0.43 7.29
CA VAL A 233 -10.98 -0.46 6.82
C VAL A 233 -10.82 -0.34 5.31
N LEU A 234 -9.63 0.02 4.85
CA LEU A 234 -9.26 -0.13 3.44
C LEU A 234 -8.93 -1.60 3.16
N VAL A 235 -9.52 -2.13 2.11
CA VAL A 235 -9.20 -3.44 1.55
C VAL A 235 -8.60 -3.23 0.17
N LEU A 236 -7.31 -3.52 0.04
CA LEU A 236 -6.51 -3.28 -1.15
C LEU A 236 -6.05 -4.61 -1.72
N GLN A 237 -6.66 -5.03 -2.81
CA GLN A 237 -6.43 -6.32 -3.43
C GLN A 237 -5.51 -6.21 -4.63
N PHE A 238 -4.44 -7.01 -4.63
CA PHE A 238 -3.48 -7.07 -5.73
C PHE A 238 -3.97 -7.94 -6.88
N PRO A 239 -3.63 -7.58 -8.13
CA PRO A 239 -3.91 -8.44 -9.26
C PRO A 239 -3.12 -9.75 -9.15
N GLN A 240 -3.66 -10.83 -9.70
CA GLN A 240 -3.08 -12.18 -9.64
C GLN A 240 -1.61 -12.22 -10.12
N ALA A 241 -1.26 -11.38 -11.09
CA ALA A 241 0.10 -11.26 -11.61
C ALA A 241 1.13 -10.77 -10.57
N ALA A 242 0.70 -10.19 -9.42
CA ALA A 242 1.62 -9.72 -8.39
C ALA A 242 2.35 -10.84 -7.62
N LEU A 243 1.92 -12.11 -7.77
CA LEU A 243 2.66 -13.27 -7.24
C LEU A 243 3.79 -13.73 -8.17
N ALA A 244 3.80 -13.28 -9.43
CA ALA A 244 4.74 -13.80 -10.42
C ALA A 244 6.18 -13.29 -10.24
N GLY A 245 6.44 -12.40 -9.27
CA GLY A 245 7.76 -11.79 -9.06
C GLY A 245 8.38 -11.16 -10.33
N PRO A 246 9.44 -10.38 -10.24
CA PRO A 246 10.17 -9.99 -11.44
C PRO A 246 10.67 -11.28 -12.11
N ALA A 247 10.30 -11.48 -13.37
CA ALA A 247 10.75 -12.65 -14.16
C ALA A 247 12.28 -12.71 -14.05
N GLY A 248 12.77 -13.72 -13.29
CA GLY A 248 14.15 -13.79 -12.86
C GLY A 248 15.10 -13.72 -14.07
N ASN A 249 15.91 -12.68 -14.12
CA ASN A 249 17.21 -12.78 -14.72
C ASN A 249 18.05 -13.69 -13.80
N ALA A 250 17.97 -14.99 -14.02
CA ALA A 250 19.04 -15.86 -13.57
C ALA A 250 20.35 -15.25 -14.12
N PRO A 251 21.39 -15.02 -13.30
CA PRO A 251 22.67 -14.61 -13.82
C PRO A 251 23.13 -15.72 -14.80
N SER A 252 23.28 -15.37 -16.07
CA SER A 252 24.00 -16.21 -17.02
C SER A 252 25.40 -16.43 -16.46
N GLY A 253 25.65 -17.61 -15.92
CA GLY A 253 26.95 -18.00 -15.41
C GLY A 253 28.00 -17.80 -16.53
N PRO A 254 29.24 -17.40 -16.15
CA PRO A 254 30.30 -17.27 -17.13
C PRO A 254 30.58 -18.66 -17.76
N GLY A 255 30.30 -18.75 -19.05
CA GLY A 255 30.69 -19.91 -19.83
C GLY A 255 32.18 -20.14 -19.68
N GLY A 256 32.53 -21.36 -19.27
CA GLY A 256 33.90 -21.79 -19.20
C GLY A 256 34.56 -21.72 -20.58
N THR A 257 35.70 -21.08 -20.60
CA THR A 257 36.66 -21.14 -21.71
C THR A 257 37.49 -22.38 -21.58
N GLN A 258 37.62 -23.07 -22.71
CA GLN A 258 38.87 -23.76 -23.05
C GLN A 258 39.84 -22.75 -23.63
#